data_502ad750c982904636c1b85552649d5b
#
_entry.id   502ad750c982904636c1b85552649d5b
#
_cell.length_a   1.000
_cell.length_b   1.000
_cell.length_c   1.000
_cell.angle_alpha   90.00
_cell.angle_beta   90.00
_cell.angle_gamma   90.00
#
_symmetry.space_group_name_H-M   'P 1'
#
loop_
_entity.id
_entity.type
_entity.pdbx_description
1 polymer ?
#
loop_
_entity_poly.entity_id
_entity_poly.type
_entity_poly.pdbx_seq_one_letter_code
_entity_poly.pdbx_strand_id
1 'polypeptide(L)'
;MCIRDSPKAVLRAATFEDDYSQMVIVKDIEFYSLCEHHMLPFFGKVHIAYIPNGHITGLSKLARIVDIFSRRLQVQERLTRQIKDCIEEALHPLGVMVVIEARHLCMQMRGVQKQNAITTTSDFCGAFERQSTRSEFLELIHHEGKGYV
;
A
#
# COMPACT_ATOMS: atom_id res chain seq x y z
N MET A 1 -19.07 2.76 -3.24
CA MET A 1 -17.85 2.35 -3.97
C MET A 1 -18.05 0.93 -4.41
N CYS A 2 -18.13 0.68 -5.71
CA CYS A 2 -18.38 -0.66 -6.23
C CYS A 2 -17.10 -1.48 -6.29
N ILE A 3 -17.18 -2.75 -5.85
CA ILE A 3 -16.13 -3.78 -6.03
C ILE A 3 -15.77 -3.96 -7.54
N ARG A 4 -16.59 -3.41 -8.44
CA ARG A 4 -16.43 -3.45 -9.90
C ARG A 4 -15.56 -2.33 -10.48
N ASP A 5 -15.16 -1.34 -9.68
CA ASP A 5 -14.33 -0.25 -10.19
C ASP A 5 -12.95 -0.78 -10.56
N SER A 6 -12.50 -0.45 -11.77
CA SER A 6 -11.15 -0.80 -12.20
C SER A 6 -10.14 0.05 -11.42
N PRO A 7 -9.23 -0.56 -10.64
CA PRO A 7 -8.24 0.20 -9.87
C PRO A 7 -7.37 1.11 -10.74
N LYS A 8 -6.99 0.64 -11.92
CA LYS A 8 -6.20 1.44 -12.89
C LYS A 8 -6.98 2.63 -13.41
N ALA A 9 -8.28 2.48 -13.69
CA ALA A 9 -9.13 3.58 -14.12
C ALA A 9 -9.27 4.64 -13.02
N VAL A 10 -9.35 4.23 -11.76
CA VAL A 10 -9.39 5.14 -10.61
C VAL A 10 -8.13 6.00 -10.53
N LEU A 11 -6.94 5.42 -10.70
CA LEU A 11 -5.69 6.17 -10.71
C LEU A 11 -5.61 7.12 -11.90
N ARG A 12 -5.91 6.64 -13.11
CA ARG A 12 -5.83 7.42 -14.35
C ARG A 12 -6.80 8.60 -14.38
N ALA A 13 -7.94 8.49 -13.71
CA ALA A 13 -8.95 9.55 -13.67
C ALA A 13 -8.48 10.83 -12.94
N ALA A 14 -7.40 10.77 -12.17
CA ALA A 14 -6.83 11.91 -11.46
C ALA A 14 -5.30 11.91 -11.54
N THR A 15 -4.78 11.67 -12.73
CA THR A 15 -3.36 11.79 -13.06
C THR A 15 -3.12 13.15 -13.69
N PHE A 16 -2.08 13.84 -13.22
CA PHE A 16 -1.70 15.18 -13.66
C PHE A 16 -0.26 15.16 -14.16
N GLU A 17 0.04 15.96 -15.17
CA GLU A 17 1.41 16.21 -15.58
C GLU A 17 2.10 17.15 -14.58
N ASP A 18 3.27 16.76 -14.11
CA ASP A 18 4.06 17.55 -13.17
C ASP A 18 5.55 17.16 -13.30
N ASP A 19 6.43 18.10 -13.12
CA ASP A 19 7.88 17.90 -13.18
C ASP A 19 8.49 17.47 -11.84
N TYR A 20 7.66 17.24 -10.81
CA TYR A 20 8.10 16.75 -9.51
C TYR A 20 8.78 15.39 -9.64
N SER A 21 10.00 15.26 -9.12
CA SER A 21 10.87 14.09 -9.31
C SER A 21 11.32 13.44 -8.00
N GLN A 22 10.83 13.93 -6.87
CA GLN A 22 11.16 13.37 -5.56
C GLN A 22 10.13 12.33 -5.11
N MET A 23 10.48 11.59 -4.07
CA MET A 23 9.62 10.57 -3.50
C MET A 23 8.33 11.19 -2.93
N VAL A 24 7.19 10.65 -3.32
CA VAL A 24 5.88 10.95 -2.73
C VAL A 24 5.49 9.78 -1.83
N ILE A 25 5.16 10.07 -0.59
CA ILE A 25 4.78 9.05 0.41
C ILE A 25 3.38 9.34 0.93
N VAL A 26 2.53 8.31 0.92
CA VAL A 26 1.25 8.31 1.64
C VAL A 26 1.31 7.15 2.63
N LYS A 27 1.32 7.49 3.91
CA LYS A 27 1.43 6.50 4.99
C LYS A 27 0.17 6.41 5.83
N ASP A 28 0.07 5.34 6.60
CA ASP A 28 -1.02 5.09 7.54
C ASP A 28 -2.40 4.98 6.86
N ILE A 29 -2.45 4.44 5.63
CA ILE A 29 -3.72 4.14 4.96
C ILE A 29 -4.33 2.91 5.64
N GLU A 30 -5.40 3.09 6.38
CA GLU A 30 -6.09 2.00 7.05
C GLU A 30 -6.80 1.09 6.03
N PHE A 31 -6.80 -0.22 6.30
CA PHE A 31 -7.53 -1.18 5.50
C PHE A 31 -8.10 -2.31 6.35
N TYR A 32 -9.14 -2.93 5.83
CA TYR A 32 -9.80 -4.13 6.37
C TYR A 32 -10.01 -5.12 5.25
N SER A 33 -9.66 -6.40 5.50
CA SER A 33 -9.79 -7.47 4.52
C SER A 33 -10.20 -8.78 5.17
N LEU A 34 -10.51 -9.79 4.36
CA LEU A 34 -10.79 -11.16 4.82
C LEU A 34 -9.73 -12.12 4.26
N CYS A 35 -9.10 -12.85 5.17
CA CYS A 35 -8.15 -13.89 4.79
C CYS A 35 -8.89 -15.01 4.02
N GLU A 36 -8.44 -15.32 2.81
CA GLU A 36 -9.07 -16.37 2.00
C GLU A 36 -8.92 -17.77 2.59
N HIS A 37 -7.88 -18.02 3.41
CA HIS A 37 -7.64 -19.33 4.01
C HIS A 37 -8.58 -19.65 5.16
N HIS A 38 -8.93 -18.68 5.99
CA HIS A 38 -9.67 -18.88 7.23
C HIS A 38 -10.99 -18.11 7.29
N MET A 39 -11.27 -17.27 6.30
CA MET A 39 -12.46 -16.39 6.26
C MET A 39 -12.59 -15.47 7.49
N LEU A 40 -11.47 -15.15 8.11
CA LEU A 40 -11.37 -14.24 9.24
C LEU A 40 -10.74 -12.91 8.83
N PRO A 41 -11.12 -11.80 9.48
CA PRO A 41 -10.55 -10.49 9.17
C PRO A 41 -9.05 -10.41 9.44
N PHE A 42 -8.38 -9.68 8.59
CA PHE A 42 -7.10 -9.06 8.89
C PHE A 42 -7.16 -7.58 8.51
N PHE A 43 -6.47 -6.77 9.23
CA PHE A 43 -6.56 -5.32 9.11
C PHE A 43 -5.26 -4.67 9.58
N GLY A 44 -5.03 -3.46 9.12
CA GLY A 44 -3.83 -2.73 9.47
C GLY A 44 -3.64 -1.48 8.63
N LYS A 45 -2.40 -1.22 8.25
CA LYS A 45 -2.00 -0.01 7.55
C LYS A 45 -1.20 -0.34 6.31
N VAL A 46 -1.43 0.43 5.27
CA VAL A 46 -0.66 0.41 4.03
C VAL A 46 0.14 1.71 3.92
N HIS A 47 1.40 1.58 3.57
CA HIS A 47 2.29 2.69 3.27
C HIS A 47 2.73 2.58 1.82
N ILE A 48 2.55 3.65 1.05
CA ILE A 48 2.85 3.69 -0.37
C ILE A 48 3.86 4.80 -0.62
N ALA A 49 4.93 4.47 -1.32
CA ALA A 49 5.85 5.44 -1.87
C ALA A 49 5.98 5.25 -3.38
N TYR A 50 6.02 6.33 -4.13
CA TYR A 50 6.38 6.30 -5.55
C TYR A 50 7.23 7.52 -5.90
N ILE A 51 8.06 7.37 -6.92
CA ILE A 51 8.86 8.46 -7.49
C ILE A 51 8.28 8.78 -8.85
N PRO A 52 7.66 9.97 -9.02
CA PRO A 52 7.02 10.34 -10.27
C PRO A 52 7.97 10.36 -11.47
N ASN A 53 7.41 10.11 -12.64
CA ASN A 53 8.08 10.24 -13.93
C ASN A 53 7.19 11.07 -14.87
N GLY A 54 7.09 12.37 -14.61
CA GLY A 54 6.26 13.29 -15.37
C GLY A 54 4.78 13.29 -15.04
N HIS A 55 4.31 12.37 -14.18
CA HIS A 55 2.90 12.26 -13.80
C HIS A 55 2.77 12.02 -12.30
N ILE A 56 1.88 12.76 -11.66
CA ILE A 56 1.46 12.56 -10.27
C ILE A 56 -0.02 12.18 -10.21
N THR A 57 -0.45 11.56 -9.12
CA THR A 57 -1.85 11.18 -8.91
C THR A 57 -2.43 11.86 -7.67
N GLY A 58 -3.73 12.04 -7.67
CA GLY A 58 -4.44 12.50 -6.49
C GLY A 58 -4.28 11.52 -5.33
N LEU A 59 -3.85 12.02 -4.16
CA LEU A 59 -3.52 11.19 -2.98
C LEU A 59 -4.70 10.31 -2.53
N SER A 60 -5.93 10.83 -2.64
CA SER A 60 -7.15 10.07 -2.34
C SER A 60 -7.33 8.83 -3.24
N LYS A 61 -6.75 8.82 -4.43
CA LYS A 61 -6.84 7.69 -5.36
C LYS A 61 -6.00 6.51 -4.89
N LEU A 62 -4.87 6.78 -4.24
CA LEU A 62 -4.05 5.75 -3.62
C LEU A 62 -4.81 5.04 -2.49
N ALA A 63 -5.51 5.79 -1.65
CA ALA A 63 -6.37 5.20 -0.63
C ALA A 63 -7.52 4.37 -1.23
N ARG A 64 -8.11 4.84 -2.34
CA ARG A 64 -9.20 4.10 -3.02
C ARG A 64 -8.75 2.77 -3.62
N ILE A 65 -7.57 2.69 -4.22
CA ILE A 65 -7.07 1.41 -4.74
C ILE A 65 -6.78 0.42 -3.61
N VAL A 66 -6.30 0.88 -2.46
CA VAL A 66 -6.15 0.05 -1.27
C VAL A 66 -7.51 -0.54 -0.88
N ASP A 67 -8.55 0.25 -0.82
CA ASP A 67 -9.92 -0.22 -0.52
C ASP A 67 -10.44 -1.22 -1.56
N ILE A 68 -10.21 -0.96 -2.85
CA ILE A 68 -10.68 -1.85 -3.93
C ILE A 68 -10.03 -3.23 -3.80
N PHE A 69 -8.73 -3.29 -3.57
CA PHE A 69 -8.00 -4.55 -3.46
C PHE A 69 -8.23 -5.27 -2.13
N SER A 70 -8.43 -4.53 -1.04
CA SER A 70 -8.64 -5.13 0.28
C SER A 70 -10.05 -5.66 0.51
N ARG A 71 -11.08 -5.07 -0.10
CA ARG A 71 -12.48 -5.48 0.07
C ARG A 71 -12.86 -6.70 -0.77
N ARG A 72 -12.06 -7.74 -0.67
CA ARG A 72 -12.26 -9.07 -1.29
C ARG A 72 -11.52 -10.11 -0.46
N LEU A 73 -11.72 -11.39 -0.76
CA LEU A 73 -10.89 -12.43 -0.17
C LEU A 73 -9.44 -12.26 -0.60
N GLN A 74 -8.54 -12.15 0.36
CA GLN A 74 -7.14 -11.81 0.12
C GLN A 74 -6.16 -12.64 0.92
N VAL A 75 -4.92 -12.60 0.46
CA VAL A 75 -3.71 -12.95 1.19
C VAL A 75 -2.86 -11.68 1.25
N GLN A 76 -2.25 -11.39 2.38
CA GLN A 76 -1.54 -10.10 2.57
C GLN A 76 -0.44 -9.90 1.52
N GLU A 77 0.30 -10.93 1.17
CA GLU A 77 1.37 -10.89 0.16
C GLU A 77 0.83 -10.54 -1.23
N ARG A 78 -0.32 -11.10 -1.59
CA ARG A 78 -1.00 -10.78 -2.85
C ARG A 78 -1.52 -9.34 -2.85
N LEU A 79 -2.13 -8.89 -1.76
CA LEU A 79 -2.61 -7.52 -1.60
C LEU A 79 -1.49 -6.53 -1.82
N THR A 80 -0.33 -6.75 -1.20
CA THR A 80 0.86 -5.90 -1.34
C THR A 80 1.30 -5.79 -2.80
N ARG A 81 1.43 -6.94 -3.48
CA ARG A 81 1.83 -7.00 -4.90
C ARG A 81 0.82 -6.33 -5.80
N GLN A 82 -0.47 -6.59 -5.64
CA GLN A 82 -1.52 -6.02 -6.48
C GLN A 82 -1.57 -4.49 -6.40
N ILE A 83 -1.39 -3.92 -5.21
CA ILE A 83 -1.33 -2.46 -5.04
C ILE A 83 -0.10 -1.91 -5.77
N LYS A 84 1.09 -2.50 -5.58
CA LYS A 84 2.33 -2.09 -6.24
C LYS A 84 2.19 -2.16 -7.76
N ASP A 85 1.77 -3.29 -8.31
CA ASP A 85 1.61 -3.50 -9.75
C ASP A 85 0.61 -2.52 -10.37
N CYS A 86 -0.49 -2.25 -9.68
CA CYS A 86 -1.49 -1.29 -10.15
C CYS A 86 -0.93 0.13 -10.30
N ILE A 87 -0.12 0.58 -9.34
CA ILE A 87 0.52 1.90 -9.39
C ILE A 87 1.56 1.95 -10.51
N GLU A 88 2.40 0.91 -10.60
CA GLU A 88 3.42 0.79 -11.64
C GLU A 88 2.81 0.86 -13.04
N GLU A 89 1.76 0.09 -13.30
CA GLU A 89 1.12 0.03 -14.62
C GLU A 89 0.26 1.27 -14.95
N ALA A 90 -0.28 1.96 -13.96
CA ALA A 90 -1.12 3.11 -14.20
C ALA A 90 -0.35 4.42 -14.36
N LEU A 91 0.73 4.61 -13.61
CA LEU A 91 1.48 5.86 -13.55
C LEU A 91 2.85 5.79 -14.24
N HIS A 92 3.38 4.60 -14.51
CA HIS A 92 4.74 4.40 -15.04
C HIS A 92 5.81 5.22 -14.30
N PRO A 93 5.85 5.16 -12.96
CA PRO A 93 6.79 5.94 -12.17
C PRO A 93 8.21 5.40 -12.31
N LEU A 94 9.21 6.16 -11.83
CA LEU A 94 10.60 5.68 -11.75
C LEU A 94 10.78 4.56 -10.72
N GLY A 95 9.88 4.44 -9.77
CA GLY A 95 9.84 3.35 -8.80
C GLY A 95 8.61 3.43 -7.90
N VAL A 96 8.23 2.30 -7.36
CA VAL A 96 7.15 2.15 -6.38
C VAL A 96 7.62 1.23 -5.26
N MET A 97 7.21 1.52 -4.04
CA MET A 97 7.32 0.59 -2.91
C MET A 97 6.04 0.64 -2.08
N VAL A 98 5.56 -0.53 -1.71
CA VAL A 98 4.39 -0.70 -0.85
C VAL A 98 4.79 -1.54 0.36
N VAL A 99 4.43 -1.09 1.55
CA VAL A 99 4.61 -1.81 2.81
C VAL A 99 3.25 -1.94 3.48
N ILE A 100 2.92 -3.12 3.94
CA ILE A 100 1.69 -3.41 4.68
C ILE A 100 2.04 -4.01 6.03
N GLU A 101 1.50 -3.44 7.08
CA GLU A 101 1.56 -3.95 8.44
C GLU A 101 0.15 -4.32 8.90
N ALA A 102 -0.07 -5.59 9.27
CA ALA A 102 -1.40 -6.06 9.59
C ALA A 102 -1.43 -7.04 10.76
N ARG A 103 -2.56 -7.07 11.42
CA ARG A 103 -2.95 -8.07 12.42
C ARG A 103 -3.95 -9.03 11.79
N HIS A 104 -3.76 -10.32 12.04
CA HIS A 104 -4.60 -11.38 11.53
C HIS A 104 -5.39 -12.04 12.66
N LEU A 105 -6.72 -11.97 12.62
CA LEU A 105 -7.54 -12.63 13.65
C LEU A 105 -7.38 -14.16 13.62
N CYS A 106 -7.04 -14.75 12.49
CA CYS A 106 -6.73 -16.18 12.42
C CYS A 106 -5.51 -16.59 13.26
N MET A 107 -4.60 -15.64 13.54
CA MET A 107 -3.47 -15.86 14.45
C MET A 107 -3.79 -15.49 15.90
N GLN A 108 -4.70 -14.54 16.12
CA GLN A 108 -4.99 -13.99 17.45
C GLN A 108 -6.05 -14.78 18.19
N MET A 109 -7.18 -15.08 17.55
CA MET A 109 -8.36 -15.63 18.21
C MET A 109 -8.45 -17.16 18.17
N ARG A 110 -7.62 -17.82 17.39
CA ARG A 110 -7.56 -19.26 17.22
C ARG A 110 -6.16 -19.72 16.82
N GLY A 111 -5.98 -21.03 16.67
CA GLY A 111 -4.70 -21.61 16.22
C GLY A 111 -3.58 -21.31 17.21
N VAL A 112 -2.60 -20.51 16.79
CA VAL A 112 -1.43 -20.19 17.62
C VAL A 112 -1.70 -19.17 18.73
N GLN A 113 -2.83 -18.47 18.70
CA GLN A 113 -3.29 -17.51 19.71
C GLN A 113 -2.26 -16.45 20.09
N LYS A 114 -1.59 -15.84 19.10
CA LYS A 114 -0.58 -14.79 19.30
C LYS A 114 -1.21 -13.41 19.15
N GLN A 115 -1.52 -12.75 20.28
CA GLN A 115 -2.26 -11.49 20.33
C GLN A 115 -1.48 -10.29 19.78
N ASN A 116 -0.17 -10.28 19.92
CA ASN A 116 0.68 -9.14 19.57
C ASN A 116 1.44 -9.33 18.25
N ALA A 117 1.21 -10.43 17.54
CA ALA A 117 1.86 -10.69 16.27
C ALA A 117 1.39 -9.69 15.21
N ILE A 118 2.34 -9.06 14.54
CA ILE A 118 2.14 -8.19 13.39
C ILE A 118 2.87 -8.80 12.20
N THR A 119 2.20 -8.89 11.08
CA THR A 119 2.80 -9.35 9.83
C THR A 119 3.13 -8.15 8.98
N THR A 120 4.38 -8.02 8.55
CA THR A 120 4.82 -6.97 7.62
C THR A 120 5.18 -7.59 6.29
N THR A 121 4.62 -7.07 5.23
CA THR A 121 4.93 -7.44 3.84
C THR A 121 5.35 -6.22 3.05
N SER A 122 6.27 -6.40 2.11
CA SER A 122 6.72 -5.33 1.22
C SER A 122 6.92 -5.85 -0.20
N ASP A 123 6.69 -4.97 -1.16
CA ASP A 123 7.03 -5.19 -2.57
C ASP A 123 7.47 -3.88 -3.19
N PHE A 124 8.41 -3.92 -4.14
CA PHE A 124 8.99 -2.73 -4.73
C PHE A 124 9.48 -2.98 -6.15
N CYS A 125 9.70 -1.89 -6.89
CA CYS A 125 10.30 -1.93 -8.22
C CYS A 125 11.05 -0.63 -8.54
N GLY A 126 11.82 -0.65 -9.61
CA GLY A 126 12.51 0.53 -10.14
C GLY A 126 13.54 1.12 -9.18
N ALA A 127 13.46 2.42 -8.91
CA ALA A 127 14.43 3.13 -8.06
C ALA A 127 14.53 2.57 -6.63
N PHE A 128 13.51 1.85 -6.17
CA PHE A 128 13.53 1.19 -4.86
C PHE A 128 14.35 -0.12 -4.82
N GLU A 129 14.89 -0.56 -5.94
CA GLU A 129 15.91 -1.62 -5.95
C GLU A 129 17.20 -1.18 -5.25
N ARG A 130 17.45 0.12 -5.18
CA ARG A 130 18.56 0.69 -4.39
C ARG A 130 18.21 0.65 -2.91
N GLN A 131 19.11 0.09 -2.12
CA GLN A 131 18.92 -0.02 -0.66
C GLN A 131 18.77 1.34 0.02
N SER A 132 19.50 2.36 -0.43
CA SER A 132 19.41 3.72 0.11
C SER A 132 18.01 4.31 -0.04
N THR A 133 17.38 4.13 -1.21
CA THR A 133 16.02 4.61 -1.48
C THR A 133 14.97 3.90 -0.60
N ARG A 134 15.12 2.57 -0.42
CA ARG A 134 14.26 1.81 0.51
C ARG A 134 14.44 2.25 1.95
N SER A 135 15.68 2.45 2.38
CA SER A 135 15.97 2.88 3.75
C SER A 135 15.35 4.25 4.06
N GLU A 136 15.47 5.20 3.13
CA GLU A 136 14.84 6.51 3.26
C GLU A 136 13.30 6.39 3.44
N PHE A 137 12.65 5.58 2.63
CA PHE A 137 11.21 5.35 2.77
C PHE A 137 10.86 4.72 4.13
N LEU A 138 11.59 3.67 4.54
CA LEU A 138 11.33 2.98 5.81
C LEU A 138 11.56 3.91 7.02
N GLU A 139 12.57 4.75 6.98
CA GLU A 139 12.80 5.76 8.01
C GLU A 139 11.64 6.76 8.09
N LEU A 140 11.15 7.23 6.93
CA LEU A 140 10.06 8.22 6.88
C LEU A 140 8.72 7.67 7.35
N ILE A 141 8.43 6.37 7.14
CA ILE A 141 7.20 5.77 7.67
C ILE A 141 7.27 5.46 9.16
N HIS A 142 8.46 5.14 9.70
CA HIS A 142 8.65 4.88 11.13
C HIS A 142 8.88 6.15 11.94
N HIS A 143 9.17 7.28 11.30
CA HIS A 143 9.20 8.56 12.00
C HIS A 143 7.77 8.87 12.47
N GLU A 144 7.50 8.60 13.75
CA GLU A 144 6.36 9.20 14.44
C GLU A 144 6.57 10.69 14.42
N GLY A 145 5.90 11.36 13.48
CA GLY A 145 5.87 12.82 13.48
C GLY A 145 5.32 13.25 14.83
N LYS A 146 6.16 13.82 15.70
CA LYS A 146 5.67 14.69 16.77
C LYS A 146 4.80 15.71 16.07
N GLY A 147 3.49 15.59 16.28
CA GLY A 147 2.42 16.19 15.51
C GLY A 147 2.75 17.55 14.93
N TYR A 148 2.80 17.62 13.63
CA TYR A 148 2.39 18.80 12.94
C TYR A 148 0.86 18.66 12.72
N VAL A 149 0.17 19.13 13.62
CA VAL A 149 -1.19 19.68 13.75
C VAL A 149 -1.62 19.53 15.18
#